data_f61df5d7c059d5829f548960718e9718
#
_entry.id   f61df5d7c059d5829f548960718e9718
#
_cell.length_a   1.000
_cell.length_b   1.000
_cell.length_c   1.000
_cell.angle_alpha   90.00
_cell.angle_beta   90.00
_cell.angle_gamma   90.00
#
_symmetry.space_group_name_H-M   'P 1'
#
loop_
_entity.id
_entity.type
_entity.pdbx_description
1 polymer ?
#
loop_
_entity_poly.entity_id
_entity_poly.type
_entity_poly.pdbx_seq_one_letter_code
_entity_poly.pdbx_strand_id
1 'polypeptide(L)'
;MERAKLKLTVIILLALLNVLLLSLVLSQNLQSRTYEQDGRVQALVYLDDRGIQAEEDVIPWESVFLDAKADPGKLMLEESPVPQGTVSSWEILSTRQPETLVVDFVRGLSDLGETCSRIVSIAEGYVDTGDGSRVILTPMWQISTDMGSYRLNCATGEVTKQN
;
A
#
# COMPACT_ATOMS: atom_id res chain seq x y z
N MET A 1 24.55 32.15 42.87
CA MET A 1 24.75 32.49 41.45
C MET A 1 24.97 31.26 40.54
N GLU A 2 25.64 30.20 40.95
CA GLU A 2 25.94 29.02 40.13
C GLU A 2 24.71 28.20 39.75
N ARG A 3 23.76 27.99 40.66
CA ARG A 3 22.52 27.19 40.38
C ARG A 3 21.63 27.80 39.29
N ALA A 4 21.61 29.14 39.17
CA ALA A 4 20.85 29.81 38.12
C ALA A 4 21.49 29.64 36.73
N LYS A 5 22.82 29.71 36.68
CA LYS A 5 23.60 29.48 35.45
C LYS A 5 23.46 28.04 34.98
N LEU A 6 23.52 27.06 35.91
CA LEU A 6 23.34 25.65 35.60
C LEU A 6 21.94 25.38 35.00
N LYS A 7 20.88 25.94 35.62
CA LYS A 7 19.50 25.80 35.08
C LYS A 7 19.37 26.38 33.67
N LEU A 8 19.96 27.56 33.43
CA LEU A 8 19.95 28.19 32.13
C LEU A 8 20.65 27.33 31.06
N THR A 9 21.82 26.79 31.41
CA THR A 9 22.57 25.89 30.49
C THR A 9 21.80 24.65 30.15
N VAL A 10 21.10 24.01 31.12
CA VAL A 10 20.25 22.83 30.86
C VAL A 10 19.09 23.18 29.96
N ILE A 11 18.43 24.32 30.16
CA ILE A 11 17.32 24.77 29.32
C ILE A 11 17.78 24.98 27.87
N ILE A 12 18.94 25.65 27.68
CA ILE A 12 19.51 25.88 26.35
C ILE A 12 19.86 24.55 25.67
N LEU A 13 20.45 23.61 26.40
CA LEU A 13 20.81 22.29 25.89
C LEU A 13 19.59 21.52 25.45
N LEU A 14 18.50 21.50 26.25
CA LEU A 14 17.25 20.88 25.92
C LEU A 14 16.58 21.54 24.70
N ALA A 15 16.62 22.85 24.59
CA ALA A 15 16.08 23.57 23.45
C ALA A 15 16.83 23.21 22.15
N LEU A 16 18.16 23.16 22.20
CA LEU A 16 18.98 22.73 21.05
C LEU A 16 18.70 21.29 20.64
N LEU A 17 18.59 20.40 21.62
CA LEU A 17 18.25 18.99 21.36
C LEU A 17 16.87 18.85 20.66
N ASN A 18 15.86 19.59 21.14
CA ASN A 18 14.54 19.59 20.54
C ASN A 18 14.56 20.14 19.09
N VAL A 19 15.31 21.21 18.82
CA VAL A 19 15.47 21.75 17.47
C VAL A 19 16.15 20.73 16.55
N LEU A 20 17.16 20.02 17.04
CA LEU A 20 17.87 19.00 16.31
C LEU A 20 16.95 17.80 15.99
N LEU A 21 16.18 17.32 16.97
CA LEU A 21 15.20 16.26 16.76
C LEU A 21 14.11 16.67 15.76
N LEU A 22 13.62 17.90 15.86
CA LEU A 22 12.62 18.43 14.93
C LEU A 22 13.18 18.48 13.49
N SER A 23 14.43 18.93 13.32
CA SER A 23 15.08 18.98 12.01
C SER A 23 15.27 17.59 11.40
N LEU A 24 15.59 16.58 12.21
CA LEU A 24 15.71 15.19 11.76
C LEU A 24 14.35 14.63 11.31
N VAL A 25 13.30 14.86 12.09
CA VAL A 25 11.94 14.41 11.71
C VAL A 25 11.46 15.09 10.43
N LEU A 26 11.70 16.39 10.28
CA LEU A 26 11.34 17.12 9.06
C LEU A 26 12.13 16.60 7.85
N SER A 27 13.42 16.35 8.00
CA SER A 27 14.24 15.82 6.89
C SER A 27 13.81 14.42 6.47
N GLN A 28 13.46 13.54 7.41
CA GLN A 28 12.92 12.20 7.12
C GLN A 28 11.58 12.28 6.37
N ASN A 29 10.69 13.16 6.80
CA ASN A 29 9.38 13.32 6.13
C ASN A 29 9.51 13.87 4.71
N LEU A 30 10.43 14.81 4.47
CA LEU A 30 10.70 15.32 3.13
C LEU A 30 11.32 14.23 2.23
N GLN A 31 12.24 13.46 2.77
CA GLN A 31 12.91 12.38 2.05
C GLN A 31 11.93 11.27 1.65
N SER A 32 11.02 10.87 2.56
CA SER A 32 9.99 9.87 2.26
C SER A 32 9.09 10.28 1.08
N ARG A 33 8.64 11.54 1.05
CA ARG A 33 7.80 12.05 -0.04
C ARG A 33 8.51 12.06 -1.39
N THR A 34 9.81 12.34 -1.41
CA THR A 34 10.60 12.32 -2.65
C THR A 34 10.76 10.90 -3.17
N TYR A 35 11.00 9.92 -2.30
CA TYR A 35 11.08 8.51 -2.68
C TYR A 35 9.75 7.96 -3.24
N GLU A 36 8.63 8.32 -2.63
CA GLU A 36 7.31 7.92 -3.12
C GLU A 36 7.01 8.49 -4.52
N GLN A 37 7.34 9.76 -4.76
CA GLN A 37 7.18 10.37 -6.08
C GLN A 37 8.09 9.72 -7.13
N ASP A 38 9.34 9.47 -6.80
CA ASP A 38 10.28 8.79 -7.69
C ASP A 38 9.82 7.37 -8.02
N GLY A 39 9.27 6.64 -7.03
CA GLY A 39 8.71 5.31 -7.20
C GLY A 39 7.52 5.28 -8.16
N ARG A 40 6.58 6.23 -8.01
CA ARG A 40 5.42 6.37 -8.92
C ARG A 40 5.85 6.60 -10.37
N VAL A 41 6.76 7.55 -10.59
CA VAL A 41 7.29 7.83 -11.93
C VAL A 41 7.97 6.60 -12.53
N GLN A 42 8.78 5.89 -11.75
CA GLN A 42 9.44 4.66 -12.21
C GLN A 42 8.44 3.56 -12.58
N ALA A 43 7.37 3.39 -11.79
CA ALA A 43 6.32 2.41 -12.09
C ALA A 43 5.57 2.74 -13.38
N LEU A 44 5.25 4.03 -13.61
CA LEU A 44 4.60 4.47 -14.85
C LEU A 44 5.52 4.28 -16.06
N VAL A 45 6.81 4.64 -15.95
CA VAL A 45 7.80 4.39 -17.01
C VAL A 45 7.92 2.89 -17.28
N TYR A 46 7.91 2.06 -16.23
CA TYR A 46 7.96 0.60 -16.40
C TYR A 46 6.75 0.03 -17.15
N LEU A 47 5.55 0.58 -16.92
CA LEU A 47 4.35 0.21 -17.69
C LEU A 47 4.48 0.63 -19.16
N ASP A 48 4.92 1.87 -19.41
CA ASP A 48 5.09 2.41 -20.77
C ASP A 48 6.12 1.62 -21.57
N ASP A 49 7.25 1.27 -20.97
CA ASP A 49 8.30 0.42 -21.57
C ASP A 49 7.76 -0.98 -21.97
N ARG A 50 6.70 -1.44 -21.31
CA ARG A 50 6.02 -2.71 -21.65
C ARG A 50 4.81 -2.51 -22.57
N GLY A 51 4.56 -1.29 -23.02
CA GLY A 51 3.45 -0.95 -23.88
C GLY A 51 2.09 -0.96 -23.18
N ILE A 52 2.07 -0.87 -21.84
CA ILE A 52 0.85 -0.87 -21.03
C ILE A 52 0.52 0.56 -20.65
N GLN A 53 -0.60 1.07 -21.13
CA GLN A 53 -1.10 2.40 -20.78
C GLN A 53 -1.90 2.34 -19.48
N ALA A 54 -1.60 3.24 -18.55
CA ALA A 54 -2.40 3.48 -17.36
C ALA A 54 -2.47 4.99 -17.12
N GLU A 55 -3.65 5.50 -16.81
CA GLU A 55 -3.81 6.87 -16.33
C GLU A 55 -3.35 6.93 -14.87
N GLU A 56 -2.74 8.05 -14.46
CA GLU A 56 -2.13 8.18 -13.14
C GLU A 56 -3.15 8.02 -11.99
N ASP A 57 -4.39 8.42 -12.23
CA ASP A 57 -5.51 8.32 -11.29
C ASP A 57 -6.14 6.91 -11.19
N VAL A 58 -5.82 6.02 -12.13
CA VAL A 58 -6.28 4.63 -12.12
C VAL A 58 -5.53 3.80 -11.09
N ILE A 59 -4.27 4.14 -10.82
CA ILE A 59 -3.43 3.41 -9.87
C ILE A 59 -3.61 4.02 -8.47
N PRO A 60 -4.02 3.23 -7.47
CA PRO A 60 -4.25 3.73 -6.12
C PRO A 60 -2.91 3.94 -5.38
N TRP A 61 -2.20 5.03 -5.71
CA TRP A 61 -0.92 5.38 -5.08
C TRP A 61 -1.05 5.64 -3.58
N GLU A 62 -2.18 6.16 -3.15
CA GLU A 62 -2.56 6.33 -1.75
C GLU A 62 -3.49 5.18 -1.36
N SER A 63 -2.90 3.99 -1.26
CA SER A 63 -3.65 2.77 -0.97
C SER A 63 -4.41 2.88 0.35
N VAL A 64 -5.70 2.54 0.32
CA VAL A 64 -6.56 2.48 1.52
C VAL A 64 -6.07 1.46 2.54
N PHE A 65 -5.28 0.47 2.13
CA PHE A 65 -4.68 -0.52 3.05
C PHE A 65 -3.60 0.07 3.96
N LEU A 66 -3.03 1.22 3.58
CA LEU A 66 -2.02 1.93 4.36
C LEU A 66 -2.65 2.87 5.39
N ASP A 67 -3.96 3.12 5.30
CA ASP A 67 -4.69 3.90 6.29
C ASP A 67 -5.10 3.03 7.48
N ALA A 68 -4.41 3.21 8.61
CA ALA A 68 -4.74 2.51 9.86
C ALA A 68 -6.15 2.77 10.39
N LYS A 69 -6.88 3.77 9.85
CA LYS A 69 -8.26 4.11 10.22
C LYS A 69 -9.31 3.50 9.30
N ALA A 70 -8.88 2.87 8.20
CA ALA A 70 -9.80 2.21 7.30
C ALA A 70 -10.51 1.05 8.03
N ASP A 71 -11.84 0.97 7.88
CA ASP A 71 -12.63 -0.14 8.41
C ASP A 71 -12.58 -1.31 7.40
N PRO A 72 -11.91 -2.42 7.72
CA PRO A 72 -11.79 -3.55 6.79
C PRO A 72 -13.14 -4.10 6.33
N GLY A 73 -14.17 -4.03 7.18
CA GLY A 73 -15.51 -4.52 6.84
C GLY A 73 -16.19 -3.77 5.69
N LYS A 74 -15.77 -2.51 5.44
CA LYS A 74 -16.28 -1.68 4.35
C LYS A 74 -15.51 -1.84 3.05
N LEU A 75 -14.37 -2.51 3.10
CA LEU A 75 -13.44 -2.69 1.98
C LEU A 75 -13.44 -4.12 1.43
N MET A 76 -14.47 -4.91 1.71
CA MET A 76 -14.57 -6.27 1.17
C MET A 76 -14.86 -6.24 -0.33
N LEU A 77 -14.04 -6.91 -1.14
CA LEU A 77 -14.23 -7.04 -2.59
C LEU A 77 -15.36 -8.02 -2.97
N GLU A 78 -15.58 -9.03 -2.14
CA GLU A 78 -16.67 -9.98 -2.30
C GLU A 78 -17.68 -9.79 -1.17
N GLU A 79 -18.98 -9.94 -1.48
CA GLU A 79 -20.03 -10.12 -0.47
C GLU A 79 -19.88 -11.52 0.19
N SER A 80 -18.70 -11.78 0.71
CA SER A 80 -18.51 -12.90 1.62
C SER A 80 -19.31 -12.54 2.86
N PRO A 81 -20.32 -13.33 3.27
CA PRO A 81 -21.00 -13.04 4.51
C PRO A 81 -19.94 -13.02 5.59
N VAL A 82 -19.69 -11.84 6.14
CA VAL A 82 -18.88 -11.73 7.37
C VAL A 82 -19.44 -12.76 8.31
N PRO A 83 -18.67 -13.76 8.75
CA PRO A 83 -19.18 -14.82 9.58
C PRO A 83 -19.90 -14.18 10.76
N GLN A 84 -21.23 -14.32 10.84
CA GLN A 84 -22.06 -13.80 11.94
C GLN A 84 -21.85 -14.66 13.20
N GLY A 85 -20.62 -15.03 13.47
CA GLY A 85 -20.20 -15.77 14.65
C GLY A 85 -19.12 -14.99 15.38
N THR A 86 -18.95 -15.27 16.65
CA THR A 86 -17.85 -14.75 17.47
C THR A 86 -16.52 -15.17 16.86
N VAL A 87 -16.04 -14.41 15.88
CA VAL A 87 -14.71 -14.58 15.30
C VAL A 87 -13.70 -14.23 16.39
N SER A 88 -12.96 -15.19 16.85
CA SER A 88 -12.04 -15.02 17.98
C SER A 88 -10.76 -14.26 17.64
N SER A 89 -10.45 -14.09 16.37
CA SER A 89 -9.28 -13.32 15.93
C SER A 89 -9.38 -12.91 14.46
N TRP A 90 -9.04 -11.65 14.19
CA TRP A 90 -8.87 -11.11 12.85
C TRP A 90 -7.38 -10.93 12.60
N GLU A 91 -6.90 -11.44 11.50
CA GLU A 91 -5.54 -11.21 11.03
C GLU A 91 -5.62 -10.44 9.71
N ILE A 92 -4.97 -9.29 9.65
CA ILE A 92 -4.88 -8.48 8.43
C ILE A 92 -3.45 -8.62 7.92
N LEU A 93 -3.31 -9.14 6.70
CA LEU A 93 -2.00 -9.26 6.08
C LEU A 93 -1.50 -7.87 5.64
N SER A 94 -0.20 -7.65 5.80
CA SER A 94 0.44 -6.42 5.34
C SER A 94 0.45 -6.35 3.82
N THR A 95 0.27 -5.13 3.28
CA THR A 95 0.36 -4.86 1.85
C THR A 95 1.77 -4.42 1.45
N ARG A 96 2.12 -4.62 0.18
CA ARG A 96 3.30 -4.04 -0.46
C ARG A 96 2.99 -2.61 -0.93
N GLN A 97 4.03 -1.87 -1.23
CA GLN A 97 3.89 -0.52 -1.78
C GLN A 97 3.27 -0.58 -3.19
N PRO A 98 2.43 0.39 -3.59
CA PRO A 98 1.76 0.41 -4.89
C PRO A 98 2.71 0.29 -6.08
N GLU A 99 3.88 0.90 -6.02
CA GLU A 99 4.91 0.83 -7.05
C GLU A 99 5.41 -0.60 -7.27
N THR A 100 5.57 -1.36 -6.18
CA THR A 100 5.95 -2.77 -6.22
C THR A 100 4.81 -3.62 -6.79
N LEU A 101 3.55 -3.31 -6.42
CA LEU A 101 2.38 -4.03 -6.91
C LEU A 101 2.19 -3.87 -8.42
N VAL A 102 2.49 -2.70 -8.98
CA VAL A 102 2.48 -2.49 -10.43
C VAL A 102 3.49 -3.41 -11.13
N VAL A 103 4.71 -3.52 -10.58
CA VAL A 103 5.74 -4.41 -11.12
C VAL A 103 5.34 -5.88 -10.98
N ASP A 104 4.78 -6.26 -9.83
CA ASP A 104 4.30 -7.62 -9.58
C ASP A 104 3.15 -7.99 -10.52
N PHE A 105 2.25 -7.07 -10.82
CA PHE A 105 1.17 -7.28 -11.78
C PHE A 105 1.69 -7.59 -13.19
N VAL A 106 2.62 -6.78 -13.70
CA VAL A 106 3.20 -6.99 -15.03
C VAL A 106 3.96 -8.31 -15.10
N ARG A 107 4.69 -8.66 -14.03
CA ARG A 107 5.36 -9.96 -13.94
C ARG A 107 4.36 -11.10 -13.95
N GLY A 108 3.30 -11.01 -13.13
CA GLY A 108 2.27 -12.02 -13.05
C GLY A 108 1.53 -12.22 -14.37
N LEU A 109 1.27 -11.16 -15.15
CA LEU A 109 0.75 -11.29 -16.51
C LEU A 109 1.69 -12.13 -17.39
N SER A 110 3.00 -11.85 -17.34
CA SER A 110 4.00 -12.61 -18.10
C SER A 110 4.05 -14.08 -17.68
N ASP A 111 3.94 -14.37 -16.38
CA ASP A 111 3.93 -15.74 -15.84
C ASP A 111 2.68 -16.51 -16.25
N LEU A 112 1.53 -15.83 -16.43
CA LEU A 112 0.30 -16.39 -16.96
C LEU A 112 0.31 -16.55 -18.50
N GLY A 113 1.32 -16.02 -19.19
CA GLY A 113 1.36 -15.96 -20.65
C GLY A 113 0.36 -14.97 -21.24
N GLU A 114 -0.11 -14.01 -20.44
CA GLU A 114 -1.08 -13.00 -20.80
C GLU A 114 -0.41 -11.66 -21.08
N THR A 115 -1.10 -10.81 -21.83
CA THR A 115 -0.66 -9.43 -22.11
C THR A 115 -1.86 -8.52 -22.06
N CYS A 116 -1.65 -7.26 -21.76
CA CYS A 116 -2.65 -6.21 -21.92
C CYS A 116 -1.99 -4.96 -22.50
N SER A 117 -2.77 -4.09 -23.12
CA SER A 117 -2.29 -2.80 -23.60
C SER A 117 -2.78 -1.64 -22.76
N ARG A 118 -3.78 -1.86 -21.90
CA ARG A 118 -4.31 -0.83 -21.02
C ARG A 118 -4.86 -1.38 -19.72
N ILE A 119 -4.55 -0.71 -18.60
CA ILE A 119 -5.25 -0.85 -17.33
C ILE A 119 -6.41 0.13 -17.34
N VAL A 120 -7.64 -0.38 -17.16
CA VAL A 120 -8.88 0.41 -17.21
C VAL A 120 -9.26 0.89 -15.81
N SER A 121 -9.18 0.00 -14.82
CA SER A 121 -9.49 0.35 -13.43
C SER A 121 -8.80 -0.60 -12.47
N ILE A 122 -8.54 -0.10 -11.26
CA ILE A 122 -8.07 -0.89 -10.12
C ILE A 122 -9.00 -0.61 -8.95
N ALA A 123 -9.61 -1.65 -8.40
CA ALA A 123 -10.38 -1.58 -7.18
C ALA A 123 -9.62 -2.26 -6.06
N GLU A 124 -9.50 -1.59 -4.92
CA GLU A 124 -8.86 -2.12 -3.72
C GLU A 124 -9.90 -2.72 -2.77
N GLY A 125 -9.56 -3.82 -2.13
CA GLY A 125 -10.40 -4.40 -1.10
C GLY A 125 -9.80 -5.64 -0.48
N TYR A 126 -10.44 -6.14 0.57
CA TYR A 126 -10.03 -7.36 1.26
C TYR A 126 -10.83 -8.57 0.78
N VAL A 127 -10.17 -9.70 0.79
CA VAL A 127 -10.80 -11.02 0.64
C VAL A 127 -10.48 -11.84 1.87
N ASP A 128 -11.50 -12.52 2.43
CA ASP A 128 -11.27 -13.49 3.49
C ASP A 128 -10.68 -14.77 2.89
N THR A 129 -9.45 -15.07 3.27
CA THR A 129 -8.74 -16.30 2.88
C THR A 129 -8.61 -17.29 4.04
N GLY A 130 -9.31 -17.05 5.13
CA GLY A 130 -9.34 -17.92 6.31
C GLY A 130 -10.02 -19.27 6.04
N ASP A 131 -9.89 -20.15 6.98
CA ASP A 131 -10.42 -21.53 6.93
C ASP A 131 -11.80 -21.70 7.60
N GLY A 132 -12.47 -20.57 7.89
CA GLY A 132 -13.75 -20.54 8.61
C GLY A 132 -13.62 -20.56 10.14
N SER A 133 -12.45 -20.91 10.69
CA SER A 133 -12.16 -20.80 12.12
C SER A 133 -11.44 -19.50 12.47
N ARG A 134 -10.74 -18.93 11.49
CA ARG A 134 -10.05 -17.64 11.55
C ARG A 134 -10.44 -16.81 10.32
N VAL A 135 -10.62 -15.52 10.51
CA VAL A 135 -10.75 -14.58 9.40
C VAL A 135 -9.36 -14.02 9.10
N ILE A 136 -8.88 -14.27 7.90
CA ILE A 136 -7.62 -13.73 7.40
C ILE A 136 -7.97 -12.77 6.26
N LEU A 137 -7.87 -11.48 6.54
CA LEU A 137 -8.13 -10.45 5.54
C LEU A 137 -6.87 -10.22 4.70
N THR A 138 -6.95 -10.66 3.45
CA THR A 138 -5.88 -10.52 2.48
C THR A 138 -6.17 -9.32 1.60
N PRO A 139 -5.28 -8.30 1.55
CA PRO A 139 -5.46 -7.15 0.68
C PRO A 139 -5.30 -7.58 -0.78
N MET A 140 -6.24 -7.19 -1.62
CA MET A 140 -6.31 -7.54 -3.03
C MET A 140 -6.55 -6.31 -3.90
N TRP A 141 -5.92 -6.27 -5.05
CA TRP A 141 -6.30 -5.42 -6.16
C TRP A 141 -7.11 -6.22 -7.16
N GLN A 142 -8.28 -5.73 -7.50
CA GLN A 142 -9.04 -6.20 -8.65
C GLN A 142 -8.77 -5.28 -9.82
N ILE A 143 -8.05 -5.79 -10.82
CA ILE A 143 -7.53 -5.02 -11.94
C ILE A 143 -8.33 -5.40 -13.19
N SER A 144 -8.98 -4.41 -13.79
CA SER A 144 -9.63 -4.56 -15.08
C SER A 144 -8.73 -4.00 -16.18
N THR A 145 -8.53 -4.78 -17.23
CA THR A 145 -7.74 -4.41 -18.40
C THR A 145 -8.56 -4.49 -19.66
N ASP A 146 -8.01 -4.08 -20.79
CA ASP A 146 -8.60 -4.28 -22.11
C ASP A 146 -8.71 -5.77 -22.53
N MET A 147 -7.97 -6.67 -21.88
CA MET A 147 -7.92 -8.09 -22.21
C MET A 147 -8.61 -9.00 -21.18
N GLY A 148 -9.05 -8.45 -20.05
CA GLY A 148 -9.74 -9.21 -19.02
C GLY A 148 -9.57 -8.64 -17.62
N SER A 149 -10.06 -9.37 -16.63
CA SER A 149 -9.98 -9.01 -15.23
C SER A 149 -9.02 -9.93 -14.49
N TYR A 150 -8.25 -9.34 -13.60
CA TYR A 150 -7.22 -10.03 -12.82
C TYR A 150 -7.35 -9.67 -11.36
N ARG A 151 -6.88 -10.56 -10.50
CA ARG A 151 -6.73 -10.31 -9.07
C ARG A 151 -5.26 -10.39 -8.69
N LEU A 152 -4.76 -9.36 -8.03
CA LEU A 152 -3.41 -9.31 -7.50
C LEU A 152 -3.47 -9.37 -5.98
N ASN A 153 -2.83 -10.36 -5.41
CA ASN A 153 -2.64 -10.44 -3.96
C ASN A 153 -1.58 -9.44 -3.53
N CYS A 154 -2.00 -8.40 -2.81
CA CYS A 154 -1.11 -7.30 -2.40
C CYS A 154 -0.11 -7.69 -1.31
N ALA A 155 -0.30 -8.83 -0.64
CA ALA A 155 0.66 -9.35 0.34
C ALA A 155 1.76 -10.20 -0.32
N THR A 156 1.40 -11.04 -1.29
CA THR A 156 2.33 -11.99 -1.93
C THR A 156 2.84 -11.52 -3.28
N GLY A 157 2.09 -10.69 -4.00
CA GLY A 157 2.36 -10.28 -5.39
C GLY A 157 1.87 -11.31 -6.42
N GLU A 158 1.09 -12.31 -6.03
CA GLU A 158 0.56 -13.32 -6.92
C GLU A 158 -0.62 -12.77 -7.73
N VAL A 159 -0.62 -13.05 -9.05
CA VAL A 159 -1.68 -12.64 -9.98
C VAL A 159 -2.48 -13.84 -10.43
N THR A 160 -3.79 -13.69 -10.42
CA THR A 160 -4.74 -14.71 -10.92
C THR A 160 -5.71 -14.07 -11.89
N LYS A 161 -6.04 -14.79 -12.99
CA LYS A 161 -7.07 -14.35 -13.94
C LYS A 161 -8.45 -14.65 -13.39
N GLN A 162 -9.35 -13.69 -13.54
CA GLN A 162 -10.77 -13.89 -13.23
C GLN A 162 -11.53 -14.31 -14.49
N ASN A 163 -12.35 -15.32 -14.38
CA ASN A 163 -13.19 -15.80 -15.48
C ASN A 163 -14.54 -15.07 -15.50
#